data_1847781bf52958297eafe32c9336308c
#
_entry.id   1847781bf52958297eafe32c9336308c
#
_cell.length_a   1.000
_cell.length_b   1.000
_cell.length_c   1.000
_cell.angle_alpha   90.00
_cell.angle_beta   90.00
_cell.angle_gamma   90.00
#
_symmetry.space_group_name_H-M   'P 1'
#
loop_
_entity.id
_entity.type
_entity.pdbx_description
1 polymer ?
#
loop_
_entity_poly.entity_id
_entity_poly.type
_entity_poly.pdbx_seq_one_letter_code
_entity_poly.pdbx_strand_id
1 'polypeptide(L)'
;MDFLQFDDVTFSYPPVDGDVDSNGKQIVPAPVFEHFSGSLPGGGFVSLVGQNGCGKSTFLMLASGRLLPDSGNIKLLGKNPAKLNQEEKNLLASVIYQNVEFDTEDKTGELLAQVYSAGALKNNAKAIRSDGDLLAEIIEIFELDSLLERPLTHLSKGEKQRVILAFSLLYGSASVFMDEPMFAMEDRQKENALAYLKEFVKKTGTTIYCSMHELDLSKKYSDYVLLFYPGREMSFGTPEEVLTPKDLEKAYQIPAEMLKHKEDMTREQLKAVAKTIDEQFSKKN
;
A
#
# COMPACT_ATOMS: atom_id res chain seq x y z
N MET A 1 1.05 13.09 -19.78
CA MET A 1 2.00 11.95 -19.89
C MET A 1 1.58 10.96 -18.82
N ASP A 2 1.30 9.71 -19.20
CA ASP A 2 0.82 8.71 -18.23
C ASP A 2 1.92 8.41 -17.21
N PHE A 3 1.54 8.36 -15.95
CA PHE A 3 2.47 8.13 -14.85
C PHE A 3 2.85 6.64 -14.72
N LEU A 4 1.84 5.78 -14.81
CA LEU A 4 1.98 4.33 -14.78
C LEU A 4 1.28 3.73 -16.00
N GLN A 5 1.96 2.88 -16.75
CA GLN A 5 1.47 2.24 -17.96
C GLN A 5 1.72 0.74 -17.90
N PHE A 6 0.72 -0.03 -18.26
CA PHE A 6 0.79 -1.46 -18.55
C PHE A 6 0.50 -1.67 -20.04
N ASP A 7 1.32 -2.45 -20.71
CA ASP A 7 1.22 -2.73 -22.15
C ASP A 7 1.29 -4.24 -22.37
N ASP A 8 0.14 -4.85 -22.64
CA ASP A 8 -0.04 -6.29 -22.88
C ASP A 8 0.56 -7.20 -21.80
N VAL A 9 0.37 -6.85 -20.53
CA VAL A 9 1.00 -7.52 -19.39
C VAL A 9 0.27 -8.81 -19.04
N THR A 10 1.03 -9.91 -19.00
CA THR A 10 0.59 -11.20 -18.46
C THR A 10 1.49 -11.56 -17.27
N PHE A 11 0.89 -12.06 -16.19
CA PHE A 11 1.61 -12.52 -15.00
C PHE A 11 0.88 -13.66 -14.31
N SER A 12 1.63 -14.72 -13.99
CA SER A 12 1.20 -15.86 -13.16
C SER A 12 2.22 -16.08 -12.04
N TYR A 13 1.74 -16.49 -10.87
CA TYR A 13 2.66 -17.01 -9.86
C TYR A 13 3.22 -18.36 -10.30
N PRO A 14 4.46 -18.70 -9.94
CA PRO A 14 5.01 -20.02 -10.23
C PRO A 14 4.21 -21.11 -9.51
N PRO A 15 4.11 -22.31 -10.08
CA PRO A 15 3.54 -23.46 -9.39
C PRO A 15 4.23 -23.70 -8.04
N VAL A 16 3.45 -24.10 -7.05
CA VAL A 16 4.00 -24.48 -5.74
C VAL A 16 4.46 -25.94 -5.80
N ASP A 17 5.68 -26.21 -5.38
CA ASP A 17 6.23 -27.57 -5.36
C ASP A 17 5.39 -28.48 -4.47
N GLY A 18 4.96 -29.62 -5.02
CA GLY A 18 4.13 -30.60 -4.31
C GLY A 18 2.63 -30.33 -4.37
N ASP A 19 2.18 -29.21 -4.95
CA ASP A 19 0.76 -28.94 -5.19
C ASP A 19 0.32 -29.64 -6.47
N VAL A 20 -0.41 -30.79 -6.31
CA VAL A 20 -0.85 -31.64 -7.42
C VAL A 20 -2.36 -31.85 -7.39
N ASP A 21 -2.95 -32.00 -8.57
CA ASP A 21 -4.35 -32.36 -8.73
C ASP A 21 -4.63 -33.83 -8.34
N SER A 22 -5.90 -34.24 -8.40
CA SER A 22 -6.34 -35.64 -8.10
C SER A 22 -5.68 -36.71 -8.99
N ASN A 23 -5.03 -36.30 -10.09
CA ASN A 23 -4.33 -37.19 -11.03
C ASN A 23 -2.80 -37.17 -10.83
N GLY A 24 -2.30 -36.44 -9.82
CA GLY A 24 -0.87 -36.29 -9.56
C GLY A 24 -0.15 -35.31 -10.48
N LYS A 25 -0.90 -34.50 -11.26
CA LYS A 25 -0.32 -33.47 -12.14
C LYS A 25 -0.17 -32.17 -11.34
N GLN A 26 0.97 -31.52 -11.48
CA GLN A 26 1.25 -30.23 -10.84
C GLN A 26 0.18 -29.19 -11.21
N ILE A 27 -0.38 -28.53 -10.21
CA ILE A 27 -1.34 -27.43 -10.40
C ILE A 27 -0.57 -26.18 -10.85
N VAL A 28 -0.94 -25.69 -12.03
CA VAL A 28 -0.41 -24.42 -12.56
C VAL A 28 -1.42 -23.32 -12.21
N PRO A 29 -1.04 -22.30 -11.42
CA PRO A 29 -1.94 -21.20 -11.10
C PRO A 29 -2.41 -20.48 -12.35
N ALA A 30 -3.69 -20.12 -12.39
CA ALA A 30 -4.20 -19.26 -13.46
C ALA A 30 -3.52 -17.88 -13.41
N PRO A 31 -3.27 -17.22 -14.56
CA PRO A 31 -2.70 -15.88 -14.60
C PRO A 31 -3.47 -14.93 -13.70
N VAL A 32 -2.80 -14.07 -12.93
CA VAL A 32 -3.43 -12.97 -12.17
C VAL A 32 -3.80 -11.84 -13.12
N PHE A 33 -2.93 -11.56 -14.08
CA PHE A 33 -3.18 -10.65 -15.20
C PHE A 33 -2.93 -11.40 -16.50
N GLU A 34 -3.79 -11.15 -17.51
CA GLU A 34 -3.71 -11.77 -18.82
C GLU A 34 -4.00 -10.71 -19.88
N HIS A 35 -2.99 -10.40 -20.70
CA HIS A 35 -3.06 -9.36 -21.73
C HIS A 35 -3.57 -8.00 -21.22
N PHE A 36 -3.21 -7.67 -19.98
CA PHE A 36 -3.68 -6.44 -19.34
C PHE A 36 -2.97 -5.22 -19.90
N SER A 37 -3.75 -4.24 -20.37
CA SER A 37 -3.27 -2.93 -20.79
C SER A 37 -4.06 -1.84 -20.12
N GLY A 38 -3.37 -0.79 -19.65
CA GLY A 38 -3.99 0.35 -19.00
C GLY A 38 -2.99 1.42 -18.64
N SER A 39 -3.49 2.62 -18.37
CA SER A 39 -2.65 3.73 -17.89
C SER A 39 -3.34 4.49 -16.76
N LEU A 40 -2.54 4.95 -15.81
CA LEU A 40 -2.98 5.72 -14.67
C LEU A 40 -2.23 7.06 -14.59
N PRO A 41 -2.91 8.15 -14.25
CA PRO A 41 -2.27 9.45 -14.03
C PRO A 41 -1.42 9.46 -12.75
N GLY A 42 -0.56 10.44 -12.61
CA GLY A 42 0.21 10.69 -11.40
C GLY A 42 -0.29 11.92 -10.63
N GLY A 43 0.34 12.14 -9.47
CA GLY A 43 0.08 13.32 -8.64
C GLY A 43 -1.19 13.22 -7.81
N GLY A 44 -1.64 12.00 -7.48
CA GLY A 44 -2.84 11.76 -6.69
C GLY A 44 -2.69 10.63 -5.67
N PHE A 45 -3.64 10.54 -4.76
CA PHE A 45 -3.83 9.40 -3.87
C PHE A 45 -4.85 8.44 -4.49
N VAL A 46 -4.37 7.26 -4.88
CA VAL A 46 -5.14 6.21 -5.57
C VAL A 46 -5.41 5.06 -4.61
N SER A 47 -6.67 4.80 -4.27
CA SER A 47 -7.06 3.59 -3.55
C SER A 47 -7.27 2.41 -4.49
N LEU A 48 -6.74 1.25 -4.12
CA LEU A 48 -7.02 -0.03 -4.75
C LEU A 48 -8.07 -0.77 -3.92
N VAL A 49 -9.22 -1.02 -4.51
CA VAL A 49 -10.40 -1.55 -3.82
C VAL A 49 -10.89 -2.82 -4.53
N GLY A 50 -11.36 -3.81 -3.78
CA GLY A 50 -11.87 -5.08 -4.31
C GLY A 50 -11.70 -6.22 -3.33
N GLN A 51 -12.27 -7.39 -3.65
CA GLN A 51 -12.20 -8.58 -2.80
C GLN A 51 -10.76 -9.05 -2.55
N ASN A 52 -10.56 -9.85 -1.49
CA ASN A 52 -9.28 -10.52 -1.28
C ASN A 52 -9.01 -11.49 -2.43
N GLY A 53 -7.74 -11.57 -2.86
CA GLY A 53 -7.32 -12.41 -3.97
C GLY A 53 -7.65 -11.89 -5.37
N CYS A 54 -8.23 -10.68 -5.54
CA CYS A 54 -8.52 -10.10 -6.86
C CYS A 54 -7.30 -9.52 -7.60
N GLY A 55 -6.10 -9.52 -6.98
CA GLY A 55 -4.86 -9.08 -7.63
C GLY A 55 -4.30 -7.73 -7.19
N LYS A 56 -4.86 -7.05 -6.16
CA LYS A 56 -4.37 -5.74 -5.68
C LYS A 56 -2.88 -5.75 -5.32
N SER A 57 -2.45 -6.69 -4.48
CA SER A 57 -1.04 -6.83 -4.07
C SER A 57 -0.14 -7.12 -5.27
N THR A 58 -0.59 -7.99 -6.17
CA THR A 58 0.15 -8.31 -7.40
C THR A 58 0.29 -7.10 -8.30
N PHE A 59 -0.77 -6.29 -8.44
CA PHE A 59 -0.73 -5.02 -9.17
C PHE A 59 0.33 -4.08 -8.59
N LEU A 60 0.33 -3.87 -7.26
CA LEU A 60 1.31 -3.01 -6.58
C LEU A 60 2.75 -3.50 -6.81
N MET A 61 2.98 -4.80 -6.74
CA MET A 61 4.30 -5.40 -6.95
C MET A 61 4.81 -5.28 -8.39
N LEU A 62 3.93 -5.52 -9.37
CA LEU A 62 4.25 -5.36 -10.79
C LEU A 62 4.51 -3.88 -11.12
N ALA A 63 3.63 -2.97 -10.68
CA ALA A 63 3.75 -1.55 -10.91
C ALA A 63 5.04 -0.95 -10.35
N SER A 64 5.47 -1.41 -9.17
CA SER A 64 6.71 -0.98 -8.52
C SER A 64 7.98 -1.68 -9.01
N GLY A 65 7.85 -2.67 -9.91
CA GLY A 65 8.97 -3.49 -10.42
C GLY A 65 9.56 -4.45 -9.39
N ARG A 66 8.78 -4.83 -8.37
CA ARG A 66 9.15 -5.87 -7.39
C ARG A 66 8.80 -7.27 -7.87
N LEU A 67 7.83 -7.38 -8.78
CA LEU A 67 7.58 -8.56 -9.60
C LEU A 67 7.83 -8.22 -11.07
N LEU A 68 8.23 -9.22 -11.84
CA LEU A 68 8.42 -9.12 -13.28
C LEU A 68 7.26 -9.79 -13.99
N PRO A 69 6.67 -9.17 -15.02
CA PRO A 69 5.64 -9.84 -15.81
C PRO A 69 6.24 -10.99 -16.63
N ASP A 70 5.44 -12.02 -16.92
CA ASP A 70 5.80 -13.11 -17.81
C ASP A 70 5.94 -12.60 -19.26
N SER A 71 5.08 -11.66 -19.65
CA SER A 71 5.12 -10.95 -20.93
C SER A 71 4.57 -9.53 -20.80
N GLY A 72 4.79 -8.72 -21.84
CA GLY A 72 4.38 -7.32 -21.87
C GLY A 72 5.41 -6.37 -21.26
N ASN A 73 5.00 -5.13 -21.04
CA ASN A 73 5.88 -4.10 -20.52
C ASN A 73 5.17 -3.18 -19.53
N ILE A 74 5.90 -2.75 -18.49
CA ILE A 74 5.41 -1.80 -17.50
C ILE A 74 6.31 -0.58 -17.49
N LYS A 75 5.73 0.61 -17.51
CA LYS A 75 6.46 1.87 -17.36
C LYS A 75 5.91 2.68 -16.21
N LEU A 76 6.79 3.14 -15.35
CA LEU A 76 6.52 4.08 -14.26
C LEU A 76 7.35 5.34 -14.52
N LEU A 77 6.68 6.48 -14.68
CA LEU A 77 7.33 7.74 -15.12
C LEU A 77 8.16 7.57 -16.42
N GLY A 78 7.65 6.77 -17.37
CA GLY A 78 8.31 6.49 -18.63
C GLY A 78 9.50 5.52 -18.56
N LYS A 79 9.91 5.09 -17.36
CA LYS A 79 11.00 4.12 -17.15
C LYS A 79 10.42 2.72 -16.91
N ASN A 80 11.09 1.68 -17.41
CA ASN A 80 10.75 0.31 -17.05
C ASN A 80 11.42 -0.06 -15.73
N PRO A 81 10.66 -0.26 -14.61
CA PRO A 81 11.26 -0.54 -13.31
C PRO A 81 12.08 -1.83 -13.27
N ALA A 82 11.77 -2.80 -14.13
CA ALA A 82 12.49 -4.06 -14.22
C ALA A 82 13.96 -3.90 -14.71
N LYS A 83 14.23 -2.80 -15.42
CA LYS A 83 15.55 -2.51 -16.02
C LYS A 83 16.42 -1.58 -15.16
N LEU A 84 15.91 -1.10 -14.04
CA LEU A 84 16.60 -0.18 -13.16
C LEU A 84 17.42 -0.95 -12.10
N ASN A 85 18.51 -0.35 -11.66
CA ASN A 85 19.23 -0.82 -10.48
C ASN A 85 18.43 -0.54 -9.19
N GLN A 86 18.89 -1.04 -8.05
CA GLN A 86 18.12 -0.95 -6.81
C GLN A 86 17.95 0.50 -6.32
N GLU A 87 18.96 1.33 -6.45
CA GLU A 87 18.91 2.74 -6.06
C GLU A 87 17.91 3.52 -6.92
N GLU A 88 17.98 3.36 -8.24
CA GLU A 88 17.02 3.97 -9.17
C GLU A 88 15.58 3.50 -8.92
N LYS A 89 15.38 2.21 -8.61
CA LYS A 89 14.07 1.67 -8.22
C LYS A 89 13.56 2.32 -6.94
N ASN A 90 14.40 2.46 -5.92
CA ASN A 90 14.01 3.05 -4.65
C ASN A 90 13.63 4.54 -4.80
N LEU A 91 14.35 5.30 -5.63
CA LEU A 91 13.98 6.69 -5.95
C LEU A 91 12.68 6.78 -6.75
N LEU A 92 12.38 5.78 -7.56
CA LEU A 92 11.17 5.74 -8.37
C LEU A 92 9.96 5.27 -7.56
N ALA A 93 10.13 4.23 -6.73
CA ALA A 93 9.03 3.57 -6.01
C ALA A 93 9.46 3.03 -4.64
N SER A 94 8.85 3.55 -3.57
CA SER A 94 8.82 2.90 -2.27
C SER A 94 7.68 1.88 -2.22
N VAL A 95 7.88 0.76 -1.49
CA VAL A 95 6.86 -0.28 -1.32
C VAL A 95 6.70 -0.62 0.15
N ILE A 96 5.45 -0.58 0.62
CA ILE A 96 5.04 -1.12 1.92
C ILE A 96 4.31 -2.44 1.66
N TYR A 97 4.86 -3.53 2.19
CA TYR A 97 4.24 -4.85 2.15
C TYR A 97 3.28 -5.03 3.34
N GLN A 98 2.27 -5.87 3.18
CA GLN A 98 1.29 -6.17 4.24
C GLN A 98 1.95 -6.69 5.52
N ASN A 99 2.97 -7.53 5.38
CA ASN A 99 3.73 -8.09 6.49
C ASN A 99 5.20 -7.74 6.32
N VAL A 100 5.68 -6.75 7.07
CA VAL A 100 7.10 -6.39 7.14
C VAL A 100 7.62 -6.77 8.51
N GLU A 101 8.63 -7.62 8.54
CA GLU A 101 9.38 -7.95 9.74
C GLU A 101 10.74 -7.26 9.68
N PHE A 102 11.17 -6.73 10.80
CA PHE A 102 12.48 -6.14 10.96
C PHE A 102 13.26 -6.94 11.99
N ASP A 103 14.49 -7.23 11.64
CA ASP A 103 15.46 -7.88 12.53
C ASP A 103 16.61 -6.91 12.78
N THR A 104 16.32 -5.84 13.53
CA THR A 104 17.33 -4.84 13.93
C THR A 104 17.05 -4.34 15.33
N GLU A 105 18.12 -4.19 16.10
CA GLU A 105 18.11 -3.58 17.43
C GLU A 105 18.41 -2.07 17.41
N ASP A 106 18.50 -1.48 16.21
CA ASP A 106 18.69 -0.04 16.07
C ASP A 106 17.45 0.71 16.57
N LYS A 107 17.67 1.86 17.18
CA LYS A 107 16.59 2.72 17.66
C LYS A 107 15.79 3.30 16.51
N THR A 108 14.47 3.36 16.69
CA THR A 108 13.54 3.90 15.69
C THR A 108 13.93 5.31 15.23
N GLY A 109 14.33 6.20 16.15
CA GLY A 109 14.76 7.56 15.84
C GLY A 109 16.01 7.63 14.97
N GLU A 110 16.99 6.77 15.21
CA GLU A 110 18.21 6.68 14.42
C GLU A 110 17.90 6.22 12.99
N LEU A 111 17.02 5.21 12.85
CA LEU A 111 16.60 4.71 11.55
C LEU A 111 15.80 5.75 10.76
N LEU A 112 14.88 6.50 11.40
CA LEU A 112 14.15 7.60 10.78
C LEU A 112 15.10 8.67 10.22
N ALA A 113 16.11 9.08 11.02
CA ALA A 113 17.11 10.04 10.61
C ALA A 113 17.99 9.52 9.45
N GLN A 114 18.37 8.23 9.48
CA GLN A 114 19.13 7.60 8.40
C GLN A 114 18.31 7.57 7.09
N VAL A 115 17.05 7.14 7.13
CA VAL A 115 16.17 7.10 5.97
C VAL A 115 16.00 8.50 5.38
N TYR A 116 15.74 9.50 6.22
CA TYR A 116 15.62 10.89 5.79
C TYR A 116 16.90 11.42 5.13
N SER A 117 18.07 11.11 5.74
CA SER A 117 19.36 11.55 5.19
C SER A 117 19.73 10.85 3.89
N ALA A 118 19.32 9.60 3.69
CA ALA A 118 19.57 8.82 2.48
C ALA A 118 18.59 9.14 1.35
N GLY A 119 17.41 9.69 1.66
CA GLY A 119 16.35 9.93 0.71
C GLY A 119 16.51 11.20 -0.13
N ALA A 120 15.61 11.34 -1.11
CA ALA A 120 15.59 12.47 -2.05
C ALA A 120 14.92 13.74 -1.48
N LEU A 121 14.06 13.61 -0.46
CA LEU A 121 13.25 14.73 0.05
C LEU A 121 14.07 15.81 0.74
N LYS A 122 15.16 15.48 1.40
CA LYS A 122 16.01 16.50 2.04
C LYS A 122 16.50 17.62 1.08
N ASN A 123 16.52 17.33 -0.22
CA ASN A 123 16.92 18.28 -1.27
C ASN A 123 15.72 18.91 -1.99
N ASN A 124 14.49 18.57 -1.60
CA ASN A 124 13.27 19.07 -2.22
C ASN A 124 12.62 20.17 -1.36
N ALA A 125 13.00 21.41 -1.63
CA ALA A 125 12.47 22.59 -0.92
C ALA A 125 10.93 22.73 -0.95
N LYS A 126 10.23 22.09 -1.91
CA LYS A 126 8.76 22.11 -1.98
C LYS A 126 8.11 21.13 -1.00
N ALA A 127 8.81 20.08 -0.61
CA ALA A 127 8.33 19.08 0.32
C ALA A 127 8.43 19.53 1.79
N ILE A 128 9.32 20.49 2.07
CA ILE A 128 9.60 20.98 3.41
C ILE A 128 8.72 22.23 3.66
N ARG A 129 8.02 22.28 4.79
CA ARG A 129 7.39 23.53 5.25
C ARG A 129 8.45 24.62 5.37
N SER A 130 8.08 25.87 5.06
CA SER A 130 8.99 27.02 5.12
C SER A 130 9.60 27.29 6.50
N ASP A 131 9.07 26.65 7.54
CA ASP A 131 9.36 26.86 8.96
C ASP A 131 9.70 25.57 9.74
N GLY A 132 9.76 24.41 9.08
CA GLY A 132 9.83 23.13 9.77
C GLY A 132 10.67 22.04 9.12
N ASP A 133 11.15 21.18 9.97
CA ASP A 133 11.78 19.92 9.63
C ASP A 133 10.70 18.90 9.30
N LEU A 134 10.71 18.35 8.07
CA LEU A 134 9.78 17.30 7.63
C LEU A 134 9.86 16.07 8.56
N LEU A 135 11.04 15.76 9.09
CA LEU A 135 11.19 14.66 10.04
C LEU A 135 10.39 14.92 11.32
N ALA A 136 10.45 16.14 11.87
CA ALA A 136 9.67 16.51 13.05
C ALA A 136 8.17 16.48 12.76
N GLU A 137 7.73 16.99 11.60
CA GLU A 137 6.32 16.93 11.17
C GLU A 137 5.81 15.49 11.10
N ILE A 138 6.58 14.58 10.52
CA ILE A 138 6.20 13.17 10.38
C ILE A 138 6.20 12.45 11.75
N ILE A 139 7.16 12.74 12.62
CA ILE A 139 7.19 12.20 13.99
C ILE A 139 5.91 12.58 14.75
N GLU A 140 5.51 13.85 14.68
CA GLU A 140 4.31 14.37 15.34
C GLU A 140 3.04 13.70 14.78
N ILE A 141 2.85 13.73 13.45
CA ILE A 141 1.62 13.22 12.78
C ILE A 141 1.41 11.73 13.03
N PHE A 142 2.48 10.95 12.99
CA PHE A 142 2.40 9.49 13.24
C PHE A 142 2.58 9.11 14.71
N GLU A 143 2.60 10.09 15.63
CA GLU A 143 2.71 9.88 17.09
C GLU A 143 3.92 8.98 17.44
N LEU A 144 5.11 9.32 16.93
CA LEU A 144 6.32 8.48 17.07
C LEU A 144 7.23 8.87 18.23
N ASP A 145 6.98 10.01 18.90
CA ASP A 145 7.88 10.55 19.93
C ASP A 145 8.27 9.51 21.00
N SER A 146 7.28 8.76 21.51
CA SER A 146 7.49 7.73 22.53
C SER A 146 8.19 6.47 22.01
N LEU A 147 8.38 6.36 20.72
CA LEU A 147 8.97 5.20 20.05
C LEU A 147 10.44 5.42 19.66
N LEU A 148 10.93 6.67 19.67
CA LEU A 148 12.24 7.02 19.09
C LEU A 148 13.41 6.28 19.74
N GLU A 149 13.35 6.04 21.05
CA GLU A 149 14.38 5.33 21.80
C GLU A 149 14.21 3.80 21.82
N ARG A 150 13.14 3.28 21.21
CA ARG A 150 12.83 1.85 21.19
C ARG A 150 13.31 1.19 19.90
N PRO A 151 13.90 -0.03 19.96
CA PRO A 151 14.18 -0.82 18.77
C PRO A 151 12.90 -1.21 18.02
N LEU A 152 12.98 -1.36 16.70
CA LEU A 152 11.83 -1.79 15.89
C LEU A 152 11.28 -3.16 16.30
N THR A 153 12.15 -4.06 16.74
CA THR A 153 11.79 -5.39 17.23
C THR A 153 10.84 -5.34 18.42
N HIS A 154 10.92 -4.31 19.25
CA HIS A 154 10.12 -4.12 20.46
C HIS A 154 8.80 -3.35 20.25
N LEU A 155 8.50 -2.96 19.03
CA LEU A 155 7.27 -2.25 18.71
C LEU A 155 6.11 -3.22 18.46
N SER A 156 4.91 -2.83 18.88
CA SER A 156 3.67 -3.51 18.49
C SER A 156 3.44 -3.42 16.98
N LYS A 157 2.54 -4.23 16.44
CA LYS A 157 2.25 -4.24 15.00
C LYS A 157 1.75 -2.86 14.50
N GLY A 158 0.88 -2.19 15.25
CA GLY A 158 0.37 -0.86 14.89
C GLY A 158 1.47 0.22 14.97
N GLU A 159 2.34 0.17 16.00
CA GLU A 159 3.50 1.06 16.11
C GLU A 159 4.46 0.87 14.93
N LYS A 160 4.78 -0.39 14.56
CA LYS A 160 5.60 -0.71 13.38
C LYS A 160 5.00 -0.14 12.10
N GLN A 161 3.69 -0.28 11.90
CA GLN A 161 3.03 0.27 10.71
C GLN A 161 3.18 1.79 10.60
N ARG A 162 3.03 2.52 11.72
CA ARG A 162 3.25 3.98 11.74
C ARG A 162 4.68 4.36 11.36
N VAL A 163 5.66 3.63 11.88
CA VAL A 163 7.08 3.84 11.56
C VAL A 163 7.38 3.52 10.08
N ILE A 164 6.81 2.44 9.53
CA ILE A 164 6.99 2.07 8.11
C ILE A 164 6.39 3.13 7.17
N LEU A 165 5.21 3.67 7.52
CA LEU A 165 4.63 4.79 6.80
C LEU A 165 5.58 6.00 6.81
N ALA A 166 6.11 6.36 7.98
CA ALA A 166 7.08 7.43 8.11
C ALA A 166 8.33 7.19 7.23
N PHE A 167 8.92 6.00 7.24
CA PHE A 167 10.06 5.66 6.38
C PHE A 167 9.76 5.90 4.90
N SER A 168 8.59 5.43 4.43
CA SER A 168 8.22 5.53 3.02
C SER A 168 8.07 6.97 2.55
N LEU A 169 7.55 7.85 3.42
CA LEU A 169 7.39 9.27 3.12
C LEU A 169 8.73 10.04 3.22
N LEU A 170 9.52 9.76 4.26
CA LEU A 170 10.81 10.41 4.48
C LEU A 170 11.83 10.10 3.38
N TYR A 171 11.80 8.90 2.81
CA TYR A 171 12.71 8.55 1.73
C TYR A 171 12.46 9.38 0.46
N GLY A 172 11.21 9.73 0.16
CA GLY A 172 10.86 10.65 -0.93
C GLY A 172 10.95 10.07 -2.32
N SER A 173 10.53 8.83 -2.49
CA SER A 173 10.32 8.24 -3.81
C SER A 173 9.26 9.00 -4.60
N ALA A 174 9.36 8.99 -5.94
CA ALA A 174 8.37 9.62 -6.82
C ALA A 174 6.98 9.00 -6.70
N SER A 175 6.91 7.74 -6.30
CA SER A 175 5.67 7.02 -5.99
C SER A 175 5.81 6.13 -4.77
N VAL A 176 4.69 5.87 -4.08
CA VAL A 176 4.63 4.96 -2.94
C VAL A 176 3.51 3.95 -3.17
N PHE A 177 3.85 2.67 -3.09
CA PHE A 177 2.93 1.55 -3.23
C PHE A 177 2.74 0.89 -1.87
N MET A 178 1.50 0.87 -1.37
CA MET A 178 1.17 0.45 -0.02
C MET A 178 0.14 -0.67 -0.04
N ASP A 179 0.51 -1.83 0.50
CA ASP A 179 -0.40 -2.96 0.63
C ASP A 179 -0.92 -3.07 2.06
N GLU A 180 -2.16 -2.62 2.27
CA GLU A 180 -2.85 -2.57 3.57
C GLU A 180 -2.02 -1.93 4.71
N PRO A 181 -1.45 -0.74 4.50
CA PRO A 181 -0.43 -0.18 5.41
C PRO A 181 -0.96 0.20 6.79
N MET A 182 -2.28 0.29 6.96
CA MET A 182 -2.92 0.78 8.18
C MET A 182 -3.76 -0.28 8.90
N PHE A 183 -3.60 -1.55 8.53
CA PHE A 183 -4.42 -2.66 9.02
C PHE A 183 -4.49 -2.76 10.57
N ALA A 184 -3.39 -2.55 11.28
CA ALA A 184 -3.32 -2.67 12.74
C ALA A 184 -3.37 -1.31 13.47
N MET A 185 -3.71 -0.21 12.79
CA MET A 185 -3.83 1.11 13.39
C MET A 185 -5.24 1.33 13.92
N GLU A 186 -5.36 2.16 14.96
CA GLU A 186 -6.65 2.62 15.48
C GLU A 186 -7.34 3.56 14.49
N ASP A 187 -8.68 3.65 14.55
CA ASP A 187 -9.48 4.42 13.61
C ASP A 187 -9.05 5.89 13.52
N ARG A 188 -8.80 6.54 14.68
CA ARG A 188 -8.30 7.93 14.73
C ARG A 188 -6.94 8.07 14.03
N GLN A 189 -6.05 7.11 14.26
CA GLN A 189 -4.71 7.12 13.66
C GLN A 189 -4.78 6.89 12.15
N LYS A 190 -5.67 6.00 11.67
CA LYS A 190 -5.93 5.81 10.24
C LYS A 190 -6.42 7.10 9.57
N GLU A 191 -7.40 7.78 10.17
CA GLU A 191 -7.92 9.02 9.64
C GLU A 191 -6.87 10.12 9.58
N ASN A 192 -6.07 10.29 10.63
CA ASN A 192 -4.97 11.25 10.66
C ASN A 192 -3.93 10.93 9.58
N ALA A 193 -3.53 9.66 9.46
CA ALA A 193 -2.58 9.22 8.44
C ALA A 193 -3.10 9.49 7.02
N LEU A 194 -4.36 9.13 6.71
CA LEU A 194 -4.96 9.35 5.40
C LEU A 194 -5.09 10.83 5.06
N ALA A 195 -5.51 11.66 6.02
CA ALA A 195 -5.58 13.11 5.83
C ALA A 195 -4.19 13.67 5.51
N TYR A 196 -3.17 13.23 6.24
CA TYR A 196 -1.79 13.64 6.00
C TYR A 196 -1.28 13.17 4.63
N LEU A 197 -1.50 11.91 4.26
CA LEU A 197 -1.10 11.36 2.95
C LEU A 197 -1.71 12.17 1.80
N LYS A 198 -2.98 12.55 1.90
CA LYS A 198 -3.64 13.40 0.89
C LYS A 198 -2.98 14.77 0.76
N GLU A 199 -2.64 15.42 1.88
CA GLU A 199 -1.92 16.70 1.85
C GLU A 199 -0.47 16.54 1.38
N PHE A 200 0.21 15.46 1.76
CA PHE A 200 1.56 15.14 1.33
C PHE A 200 1.65 15.00 -0.19
N VAL A 201 0.71 14.28 -0.81
CA VAL A 201 0.60 14.16 -2.27
C VAL A 201 0.52 15.53 -2.93
N LYS A 202 -0.35 16.42 -2.43
CA LYS A 202 -0.50 17.78 -2.98
C LYS A 202 0.76 18.62 -2.85
N LYS A 203 1.47 18.50 -1.73
CA LYS A 203 2.70 19.28 -1.46
C LYS A 203 3.88 18.80 -2.28
N THR A 204 4.05 17.48 -2.42
CA THR A 204 5.25 16.89 -3.00
C THR A 204 5.10 16.50 -4.46
N GLY A 205 3.87 16.28 -4.94
CA GLY A 205 3.59 15.70 -6.25
C GLY A 205 3.85 14.18 -6.29
N THR A 206 4.15 13.55 -5.15
CA THR A 206 4.28 12.10 -5.03
C THR A 206 2.95 11.42 -5.39
N THR A 207 2.99 10.30 -6.09
CA THR A 207 1.79 9.50 -6.33
C THR A 207 1.74 8.35 -5.33
N ILE A 208 0.59 8.16 -4.67
CA ILE A 208 0.39 7.08 -3.70
C ILE A 208 -0.64 6.10 -4.26
N TYR A 209 -0.29 4.82 -4.31
CA TYR A 209 -1.18 3.69 -4.58
C TYR A 209 -1.33 2.88 -3.30
N CYS A 210 -2.54 2.80 -2.75
CA CYS A 210 -2.80 2.18 -1.45
C CYS A 210 -3.95 1.18 -1.55
N SER A 211 -3.69 -0.11 -1.24
CA SER A 211 -4.78 -1.05 -1.08
C SER A 211 -5.52 -0.80 0.23
N MET A 212 -6.83 -0.72 0.16
CA MET A 212 -7.70 -0.39 1.29
C MET A 212 -8.92 -1.31 1.29
N HIS A 213 -9.39 -1.63 2.50
CA HIS A 213 -10.62 -2.40 2.70
C HIS A 213 -11.81 -1.50 3.05
N GLU A 214 -11.55 -0.37 3.71
CA GLU A 214 -12.58 0.55 4.17
C GLU A 214 -13.04 1.45 3.01
N LEU A 215 -14.24 1.17 2.46
CA LEU A 215 -14.82 1.92 1.34
C LEU A 215 -15.11 3.38 1.70
N ASP A 216 -15.60 3.64 2.91
CA ASP A 216 -15.89 4.99 3.38
C ASP A 216 -14.60 5.84 3.46
N LEU A 217 -13.49 5.26 3.92
CA LEU A 217 -12.19 5.94 3.95
C LEU A 217 -11.61 6.13 2.55
N SER A 218 -11.74 5.13 1.67
CA SER A 218 -11.35 5.25 0.27
C SER A 218 -12.12 6.38 -0.41
N LYS A 219 -13.43 6.47 -0.19
CA LYS A 219 -14.27 7.53 -0.74
C LYS A 219 -13.92 8.91 -0.21
N LYS A 220 -13.57 9.03 1.07
CA LYS A 220 -13.28 10.31 1.74
C LYS A 220 -11.90 10.88 1.35
N TYR A 221 -10.90 10.02 1.24
CA TYR A 221 -9.50 10.47 1.16
C TYR A 221 -8.85 10.30 -0.20
N SER A 222 -9.35 9.42 -1.08
CA SER A 222 -8.73 9.20 -2.38
C SER A 222 -9.09 10.30 -3.39
N ASP A 223 -8.17 10.60 -4.27
CA ASP A 223 -8.43 11.39 -5.47
C ASP A 223 -8.97 10.50 -6.58
N TYR A 224 -8.49 9.25 -6.63
CA TYR A 224 -8.91 8.23 -7.58
C TYR A 224 -9.06 6.87 -6.91
N VAL A 225 -9.86 6.02 -7.52
CA VAL A 225 -10.07 4.62 -7.12
C VAL A 225 -9.80 3.71 -8.31
N LEU A 226 -9.04 2.65 -8.06
CA LEU A 226 -8.91 1.50 -8.96
C LEU A 226 -9.70 0.35 -8.35
N LEU A 227 -10.88 0.05 -8.91
CA LEU A 227 -11.78 -1.00 -8.45
C LEU A 227 -11.54 -2.28 -9.25
N PHE A 228 -11.22 -3.35 -8.53
CA PHE A 228 -10.99 -4.68 -9.08
C PHE A 228 -12.28 -5.51 -9.02
N TYR A 229 -12.66 -6.10 -10.16
CA TYR A 229 -13.78 -7.03 -10.24
C TYR A 229 -13.32 -8.49 -10.26
N PRO A 230 -14.20 -9.44 -9.91
CA PRO A 230 -13.98 -10.83 -10.25
C PRO A 230 -13.81 -10.98 -11.78
N GLY A 231 -12.88 -11.84 -12.20
CA GLY A 231 -12.61 -12.02 -13.64
C GLY A 231 -11.59 -11.04 -14.23
N ARG A 232 -10.85 -10.31 -13.37
CA ARG A 232 -9.67 -9.49 -13.72
C ARG A 232 -9.97 -8.17 -14.46
N GLU A 233 -11.24 -7.80 -14.54
CA GLU A 233 -11.63 -6.47 -15.01
C GLU A 233 -11.31 -5.43 -13.93
N MET A 234 -11.04 -4.19 -14.33
CA MET A 234 -10.83 -3.05 -13.44
C MET A 234 -11.54 -1.81 -13.97
N SER A 235 -11.99 -0.96 -13.05
CA SER A 235 -12.47 0.40 -13.34
C SER A 235 -11.60 1.40 -12.62
N PHE A 236 -11.30 2.51 -13.29
CA PHE A 236 -10.55 3.62 -12.74
C PHE A 236 -11.31 4.92 -12.92
N GLY A 237 -11.34 5.76 -11.90
CA GLY A 237 -12.01 7.06 -11.90
C GLY A 237 -12.01 7.71 -10.54
N THR A 238 -12.79 8.78 -10.38
CA THR A 238 -13.02 9.38 -9.05
C THR A 238 -13.83 8.42 -8.17
N PRO A 239 -13.78 8.57 -6.83
CA PRO A 239 -14.59 7.75 -5.93
C PRO A 239 -16.09 7.75 -6.29
N GLU A 240 -16.63 8.89 -6.70
CA GLU A 240 -18.04 9.05 -7.08
C GLU A 240 -18.39 8.28 -8.35
N GLU A 241 -17.47 8.20 -9.31
CA GLU A 241 -17.67 7.50 -10.58
C GLU A 241 -17.56 5.98 -10.43
N VAL A 242 -16.67 5.50 -9.56
CA VAL A 242 -16.28 4.09 -9.49
C VAL A 242 -16.92 3.34 -8.31
N LEU A 243 -17.14 4.00 -7.17
CA LEU A 243 -17.75 3.36 -5.99
C LEU A 243 -19.28 3.50 -5.99
N THR A 244 -19.91 3.24 -7.15
CA THR A 244 -21.38 3.22 -7.23
C THR A 244 -21.92 1.94 -6.61
N PRO A 245 -23.18 1.93 -6.10
CA PRO A 245 -23.79 0.69 -5.58
C PRO A 245 -23.71 -0.47 -6.58
N LYS A 246 -23.98 -0.21 -7.85
CA LYS A 246 -23.93 -1.21 -8.93
C LYS A 246 -22.52 -1.80 -9.13
N ASP A 247 -21.49 -0.95 -9.14
CA ASP A 247 -20.12 -1.39 -9.31
C ASP A 247 -19.60 -2.14 -8.09
N LEU A 248 -19.98 -1.71 -6.90
CA LEU A 248 -19.68 -2.40 -5.66
C LEU A 248 -20.35 -3.78 -5.58
N GLU A 249 -21.62 -3.91 -5.98
CA GLU A 249 -22.31 -5.20 -6.06
C GLU A 249 -21.61 -6.14 -7.05
N LYS A 250 -21.18 -5.63 -8.22
CA LYS A 250 -20.40 -6.40 -9.19
C LYS A 250 -19.04 -6.83 -8.61
N ALA A 251 -18.33 -5.92 -7.95
CA ALA A 251 -16.99 -6.17 -7.43
C ALA A 251 -16.99 -7.13 -6.24
N TYR A 252 -17.96 -7.02 -5.34
CA TYR A 252 -18.01 -7.81 -4.11
C TYR A 252 -18.97 -9.00 -4.19
N GLN A 253 -19.80 -9.09 -5.24
CA GLN A 253 -20.79 -10.16 -5.45
C GLN A 253 -21.81 -10.31 -4.31
N ILE A 254 -22.09 -9.22 -3.61
CA ILE A 254 -23.11 -9.10 -2.55
C ILE A 254 -23.85 -7.76 -2.72
N PRO A 255 -25.11 -7.66 -2.26
CA PRO A 255 -25.85 -6.40 -2.28
C PRO A 255 -25.07 -5.27 -1.58
N ALA A 256 -25.08 -4.08 -2.15
CA ALA A 256 -24.34 -2.93 -1.62
C ALA A 256 -24.72 -2.60 -0.16
N GLU A 257 -25.97 -2.82 0.22
CA GLU A 257 -26.48 -2.65 1.59
C GLU A 257 -25.79 -3.56 2.63
N MET A 258 -25.34 -4.74 2.18
CA MET A 258 -24.62 -5.71 3.03
C MET A 258 -23.11 -5.43 3.16
N LEU A 259 -22.54 -4.60 2.28
CA LEU A 259 -21.11 -4.30 2.30
C LEU A 259 -20.71 -3.60 3.59
N LYS A 260 -21.47 -2.58 4.02
CA LYS A 260 -21.19 -1.85 5.24
C LYS A 260 -21.22 -2.76 6.48
N HIS A 261 -22.21 -3.65 6.55
CA HIS A 261 -22.30 -4.62 7.63
C HIS A 261 -21.14 -5.60 7.65
N LYS A 262 -20.64 -6.01 6.49
CA LYS A 262 -19.46 -6.90 6.36
C LYS A 262 -18.17 -6.20 6.77
N GLU A 263 -18.01 -4.92 6.43
CA GLU A 263 -16.88 -4.11 6.89
C GLU A 263 -16.85 -3.96 8.41
N ASP A 264 -17.98 -3.65 9.02
CA ASP A 264 -18.12 -3.54 10.47
C ASP A 264 -17.80 -4.86 11.17
N MET A 265 -18.32 -5.99 10.68
CA MET A 265 -18.02 -7.34 11.21
C MET A 265 -16.53 -7.70 11.07
N THR A 266 -15.92 -7.42 9.92
CA THR A 266 -14.49 -7.68 9.70
C THR A 266 -13.65 -6.84 10.66
N ARG A 267 -14.01 -5.58 10.83
CA ARG A 267 -13.36 -4.64 11.76
C ARG A 267 -13.47 -5.09 13.22
N GLU A 268 -14.64 -5.58 13.65
CA GLU A 268 -14.84 -6.14 15.01
C GLU A 268 -14.03 -7.42 15.22
N GLN A 269 -14.00 -8.33 14.24
CA GLN A 269 -13.20 -9.55 14.30
C GLN A 269 -11.70 -9.24 14.41
N LEU A 270 -11.22 -8.26 13.66
CA LEU A 270 -9.82 -7.85 13.70
C LEU A 270 -9.45 -7.19 15.03
N LYS A 271 -10.34 -6.35 15.59
CA LYS A 271 -10.15 -5.77 16.93
C LYS A 271 -10.11 -6.86 18.01
N ALA A 272 -10.95 -7.88 17.90
CA ALA A 272 -10.96 -9.00 18.84
C ALA A 272 -9.66 -9.82 18.77
N VAL A 273 -9.15 -10.09 17.58
CA VAL A 273 -7.86 -10.79 17.38
C VAL A 273 -6.70 -9.96 17.92
N ALA A 274 -6.63 -8.66 17.61
CA ALA A 274 -5.60 -7.77 18.13
C ALA A 274 -5.59 -7.74 19.65
N LYS A 275 -6.77 -7.60 20.29
CA LYS A 275 -6.91 -7.62 21.75
C LYS A 275 -6.44 -8.93 22.37
N THR A 276 -6.75 -10.08 21.74
CA THR A 276 -6.31 -11.39 22.22
C THR A 276 -4.79 -11.54 22.17
N ILE A 277 -4.16 -11.02 21.13
CA ILE A 277 -2.71 -11.00 20.98
C ILE A 277 -2.07 -10.13 22.07
N ASP A 278 -2.56 -8.91 22.29
CA ASP A 278 -2.04 -8.01 23.35
C ASP A 278 -2.20 -8.60 24.76
N GLU A 279 -3.31 -9.28 25.02
CA GLU A 279 -3.53 -9.96 26.31
C GLU A 279 -2.58 -11.18 26.50
N GLN A 280 -2.18 -11.86 25.43
CA GLN A 280 -1.20 -12.94 25.49
C GLN A 280 0.22 -12.44 25.75
N PHE A 281 0.60 -11.32 25.16
CA PHE A 281 1.90 -10.69 25.40
C PHE A 281 2.00 -10.05 26.79
N SER A 282 0.91 -9.45 27.30
CA SER A 282 0.87 -8.85 28.62
C SER A 282 0.94 -9.89 29.78
N LYS A 283 0.62 -11.16 29.51
CA LYS A 283 0.72 -12.26 30.50
C LYS A 283 2.07 -12.97 30.50
N LYS A 284 2.99 -12.63 29.59
CA LYS A 284 4.34 -13.21 29.50
C LYS A 284 5.45 -12.30 30.04
N ASN A 285 5.11 -11.10 30.47
CA ASN A 285 5.95 -10.17 31.25
C ASN A 285 5.37 -10.09 32.66
#